data_d196b913a38708391664f7293e3742aa
#
_entry.id   d196b913a38708391664f7293e3742aa
#
_cell.length_a   1.000
_cell.length_b   1.000
_cell.length_c   1.000
_cell.angle_alpha   90.00
_cell.angle_beta   90.00
_cell.angle_gamma   90.00
#
_symmetry.space_group_name_H-M   'P 1'
#
loop_
_entity.id
_entity.type
_entity.pdbx_description
1 polymer ?
#
loop_
_entity_poly.entity_id
_entity_poly.type
_entity_poly.pdbx_seq_one_letter_code
_entity_poly.pdbx_strand_id
1 'polypeptide(L)'
;QGHIVFELSLGPVSSNWERAIEAYYQLKGGQVDYGKAHSEKYSLIQRPLGKSYDGLYKNWDQDNPIHIIAHSMGGQTARMLQFLLTNVIYFDESADIEEKSLLLGGQQDNMIKSITSISTPHNGTTLTEIVTKTVPFVQYFIGLAGVIGTDFYDFDLDQWGFLRKNNERWL
;
A
#
# COMPACT_ATOMS: atom_id res chain seq x y z
N GLN A 1 4.62 -12.65 28.50
CA GLN A 1 3.73 -11.59 27.99
C GLN A 1 3.51 -11.88 26.52
N GLY A 2 2.24 -12.09 26.10
CA GLY A 2 1.90 -12.29 24.70
C GLY A 2 1.93 -10.96 23.96
N HIS A 3 2.50 -10.94 22.75
CA HIS A 3 2.40 -9.80 21.83
C HIS A 3 1.21 -10.01 20.90
N ILE A 4 0.51 -8.93 20.58
CA ILE A 4 -0.53 -8.96 19.54
C ILE A 4 0.21 -8.74 18.20
N VAL A 5 -0.06 -9.61 17.23
CA VAL A 5 0.52 -9.54 15.89
C VAL A 5 -0.61 -9.35 14.89
N PHE A 6 -0.47 -8.39 14.02
CA PHE A 6 -1.36 -8.14 12.89
C PHE A 6 -0.64 -8.48 11.58
N GLU A 7 -1.32 -9.16 10.70
CA GLU A 7 -0.88 -9.42 9.34
C GLU A 7 -1.59 -8.46 8.39
N LEU A 8 -0.84 -7.81 7.51
CA LEU A 8 -1.38 -6.90 6.50
C LEU A 8 -1.36 -7.55 5.13
N SER A 9 -2.48 -7.47 4.43
CA SER A 9 -2.60 -7.90 3.04
C SER A 9 -2.55 -6.66 2.13
N LEU A 10 -1.46 -6.49 1.40
CA LEU A 10 -1.22 -5.31 0.58
C LEU A 10 -1.22 -5.68 -0.91
N GLY A 11 -1.68 -4.77 -1.76
CA GLY A 11 -1.73 -4.99 -3.20
C GLY A 11 -0.40 -5.50 -3.76
N PRO A 12 -0.36 -6.68 -4.39
CA PRO A 12 0.89 -7.32 -4.81
C PRO A 12 1.55 -6.60 -5.99
N VAL A 13 0.78 -5.87 -6.78
CA VAL A 13 1.24 -5.12 -7.97
C VAL A 13 1.21 -3.61 -7.78
N SER A 14 0.82 -3.14 -6.61
CA SER A 14 0.80 -1.72 -6.25
C SER A 14 2.21 -1.21 -5.97
N SER A 15 2.42 0.09 -6.19
CA SER A 15 3.68 0.74 -5.82
C SER A 15 3.89 0.76 -4.30
N ASN A 16 5.12 1.06 -3.86
CA ASN A 16 5.39 1.20 -2.43
C ASN A 16 4.59 2.35 -1.78
N TRP A 17 4.21 3.37 -2.56
CA TRP A 17 3.35 4.46 -2.13
C TRP A 17 1.94 3.96 -1.80
N GLU A 18 1.26 3.33 -2.75
CA GLU A 18 -0.08 2.79 -2.56
C GLU A 18 -0.11 1.75 -1.43
N ARG A 19 0.88 0.84 -1.43
CA ARG A 19 1.00 -0.19 -0.37
C ARG A 19 1.19 0.41 1.03
N ALA A 20 1.95 1.49 1.16
CA ALA A 20 2.12 2.18 2.44
C ALA A 20 0.82 2.83 2.93
N ILE A 21 0.06 3.43 2.01
CA ILE A 21 -1.26 4.01 2.30
C ILE A 21 -2.25 2.92 2.69
N GLU A 22 -2.29 1.81 1.96
CA GLU A 22 -3.12 0.65 2.32
C GLU A 22 -2.79 0.10 3.71
N ALA A 23 -1.50 -0.02 4.04
CA ALA A 23 -1.05 -0.44 5.37
C ALA A 23 -1.55 0.49 6.47
N TYR A 24 -1.51 1.80 6.22
CA TYR A 24 -2.03 2.79 7.15
C TYR A 24 -3.52 2.58 7.42
N TYR A 25 -4.33 2.47 6.35
CA TYR A 25 -5.77 2.31 6.50
C TYR A 25 -6.17 0.93 7.04
N GLN A 26 -5.41 -0.14 6.75
CA GLN A 26 -5.65 -1.43 7.40
C GLN A 26 -5.43 -1.37 8.91
N LEU A 27 -4.46 -0.60 9.38
CA LEU A 27 -4.20 -0.41 10.80
C LEU A 27 -5.20 0.56 11.44
N LYS A 28 -5.37 1.75 10.91
CA LYS A 28 -6.21 2.81 11.49
C LYS A 28 -7.69 2.63 11.23
N GLY A 29 -8.04 2.02 10.11
CA GLY A 29 -9.41 1.97 9.60
C GLY A 29 -9.73 3.10 8.64
N GLY A 30 -10.85 2.97 7.94
CA GLY A 30 -11.37 3.95 7.00
C GLY A 30 -11.23 3.53 5.54
N GLN A 31 -11.68 4.40 4.65
CA GLN A 31 -11.57 4.27 3.21
C GLN A 31 -10.16 4.65 2.77
N VAL A 32 -9.49 3.77 2.02
CA VAL A 32 -8.19 4.08 1.41
C VAL A 32 -8.31 5.34 0.55
N ASP A 33 -7.36 6.23 0.73
CA ASP A 33 -7.23 7.47 -0.04
C ASP A 33 -5.77 7.65 -0.45
N TYR A 34 -5.48 7.45 -1.73
CA TYR A 34 -4.12 7.53 -2.28
C TYR A 34 -3.62 8.97 -2.45
N GLY A 35 -4.48 9.96 -2.18
CA GLY A 35 -4.20 11.38 -2.41
C GLY A 35 -4.54 11.81 -3.83
N LYS A 36 -5.13 12.99 -3.97
CA LYS A 36 -5.63 13.52 -5.24
C LYS A 36 -4.51 13.64 -6.29
N ALA A 37 -3.46 14.38 -5.96
CA ALA A 37 -2.36 14.64 -6.90
C ALA A 37 -1.64 13.36 -7.36
N HIS A 38 -1.46 12.39 -6.45
CA HIS A 38 -0.88 11.09 -6.81
C HIS A 38 -1.81 10.32 -7.74
N SER A 39 -3.09 10.26 -7.42
CA SER A 39 -4.08 9.52 -8.20
C SER A 39 -4.26 10.11 -9.62
N GLU A 40 -4.31 11.42 -9.75
CA GLU A 40 -4.36 12.11 -11.05
C GLU A 40 -3.11 11.81 -11.89
N LYS A 41 -1.92 11.91 -11.27
CA LYS A 41 -0.64 11.69 -11.95
C LYS A 41 -0.49 10.27 -12.51
N TYR A 42 -1.00 9.26 -11.79
CA TYR A 42 -0.83 7.85 -12.15
C TYR A 42 -2.11 7.20 -12.66
N SER A 43 -3.17 7.98 -12.91
CA SER A 43 -4.45 7.50 -13.41
C SER A 43 -5.07 6.41 -12.52
N LEU A 44 -5.02 6.64 -11.21
CA LEU A 44 -5.61 5.77 -10.20
C LEU A 44 -6.96 6.31 -9.74
N ILE A 45 -7.81 5.44 -9.23
CA ILE A 45 -8.97 5.86 -8.44
C ILE A 45 -8.46 6.29 -7.06
N GLN A 46 -8.67 7.55 -6.69
CA GLN A 46 -8.20 8.10 -5.41
C GLN A 46 -8.73 7.30 -4.21
N ARG A 47 -10.01 6.96 -4.22
CA ARG A 47 -10.71 6.22 -3.15
C ARG A 47 -11.41 4.99 -3.72
N PRO A 48 -10.69 3.86 -3.94
CA PRO A 48 -11.28 2.65 -4.52
C PRO A 48 -12.36 2.08 -3.59
N LEU A 49 -13.54 1.77 -4.13
CA LEU A 49 -14.70 1.32 -3.34
C LEU A 49 -14.44 0.01 -2.56
N GLY A 50 -13.61 -0.88 -3.09
CA GLY A 50 -13.26 -2.16 -2.45
C GLY A 50 -12.30 -2.07 -1.27
N LYS A 51 -11.67 -0.90 -1.04
CA LYS A 51 -10.60 -0.72 -0.05
C LYS A 51 -11.04 0.11 1.14
N SER A 52 -11.98 -0.41 1.92
CA SER A 52 -12.40 0.16 3.20
C SER A 52 -12.18 -0.83 4.32
N TYR A 53 -11.56 -0.41 5.41
CA TYR A 53 -11.13 -1.28 6.50
C TYR A 53 -11.69 -0.83 7.85
N ASP A 54 -12.01 -1.80 8.71
CA ASP A 54 -12.48 -1.53 10.07
C ASP A 54 -11.38 -1.02 11.00
N GLY A 55 -10.12 -1.25 10.65
CA GLY A 55 -8.94 -0.90 11.44
C GLY A 55 -8.55 -2.01 12.41
N LEU A 56 -7.37 -2.61 12.17
CA LEU A 56 -6.81 -3.67 13.03
C LEU A 56 -6.30 -3.10 14.35
N TYR A 57 -5.81 -1.85 14.35
CA TYR A 57 -5.27 -1.18 15.53
C TYR A 57 -5.66 0.31 15.54
N LYS A 58 -6.93 0.58 15.82
CA LYS A 58 -7.50 1.95 15.79
C LYS A 58 -6.79 2.94 16.71
N ASN A 59 -6.25 2.45 17.83
CA ASN A 59 -5.51 3.25 18.81
C ASN A 59 -4.03 3.46 18.42
N TRP A 60 -3.63 3.09 17.21
CA TRP A 60 -2.29 3.33 16.72
C TRP A 60 -2.01 4.83 16.62
N ASP A 61 -1.07 5.31 17.44
CA ASP A 61 -0.63 6.69 17.51
C ASP A 61 0.78 6.77 18.10
N GLN A 62 1.26 7.96 18.43
CA GLN A 62 2.58 8.18 19.03
C GLN A 62 2.75 7.57 20.43
N ASP A 63 1.66 7.43 21.19
CA ASP A 63 1.66 6.85 22.54
C ASP A 63 1.51 5.32 22.48
N ASN A 64 1.01 4.81 21.37
CA ASN A 64 0.79 3.40 21.09
C ASN A 64 1.49 2.98 19.79
N PRO A 65 2.82 3.13 19.69
CA PRO A 65 3.56 2.83 18.46
C PRO A 65 3.65 1.33 18.20
N ILE A 66 3.88 0.99 16.93
CA ILE A 66 4.05 -0.39 16.49
C ILE A 66 5.49 -0.74 16.18
N HIS A 67 5.80 -2.03 16.24
CA HIS A 67 6.99 -2.63 15.64
C HIS A 67 6.59 -3.28 14.32
N ILE A 68 7.36 -3.08 13.26
CA ILE A 68 7.11 -3.68 11.96
C ILE A 68 8.17 -4.74 11.68
N ILE A 69 7.72 -5.94 11.31
CA ILE A 69 8.56 -6.98 10.73
C ILE A 69 8.13 -7.14 9.28
N ALA A 70 9.05 -6.95 8.35
CA ALA A 70 8.74 -6.91 6.94
C ALA A 70 9.72 -7.74 6.11
N HIS A 71 9.19 -8.55 5.20
CA HIS A 71 9.99 -9.39 4.32
C HIS A 71 10.02 -8.85 2.90
N SER A 72 11.16 -8.99 2.22
CA SER A 72 11.34 -8.65 0.79
C SER A 72 10.85 -7.22 0.49
N MET A 73 9.97 -7.02 -0.48
CA MET A 73 9.39 -5.72 -0.84
C MET A 73 8.65 -5.05 0.33
N GLY A 74 8.18 -5.81 1.31
CA GLY A 74 7.54 -5.27 2.52
C GLY A 74 8.42 -4.31 3.30
N GLY A 75 9.75 -4.50 3.30
CA GLY A 75 10.67 -3.58 3.94
C GLY A 75 10.74 -2.22 3.24
N GLN A 76 10.61 -2.18 1.91
CA GLN A 76 10.49 -0.92 1.16
C GLN A 76 9.16 -0.22 1.50
N THR A 77 8.07 -0.99 1.56
CA THR A 77 6.75 -0.48 1.97
C THR A 77 6.78 0.10 3.39
N ALA A 78 7.40 -0.59 4.34
CA ALA A 78 7.54 -0.11 5.73
C ALA A 78 8.34 1.21 5.81
N ARG A 79 9.41 1.34 5.02
CA ARG A 79 10.17 2.60 4.91
C ARG A 79 9.36 3.72 4.28
N MET A 80 8.57 3.40 3.25
CA MET A 80 7.66 4.38 2.63
C MET A 80 6.61 4.83 3.64
N LEU A 81 6.00 3.92 4.40
CA LEU A 81 5.06 4.27 5.46
C LEU A 81 5.68 5.19 6.51
N GLN A 82 6.89 4.87 6.99
CA GLN A 82 7.64 5.74 7.91
C GLN A 82 7.87 7.13 7.31
N PHE A 83 8.25 7.19 6.03
CA PHE A 83 8.47 8.46 5.32
C PHE A 83 7.18 9.28 5.24
N LEU A 84 6.05 8.66 4.88
CA LEU A 84 4.75 9.34 4.76
C LEU A 84 4.23 9.85 6.11
N LEU A 85 4.47 9.11 7.19
CA LEU A 85 4.10 9.51 8.55
C LEU A 85 4.91 10.73 9.05
N THR A 86 6.19 10.79 8.73
CA THR A 86 7.10 11.78 9.30
C THR A 86 7.31 13.03 8.45
N ASN A 87 6.81 13.03 7.22
CA ASN A 87 6.99 14.14 6.31
C ASN A 87 5.65 14.71 5.86
N VAL A 88 5.58 16.03 5.80
CA VAL A 88 4.46 16.73 5.15
C VAL A 88 4.62 16.52 3.64
N ILE A 89 3.63 15.88 3.03
CA ILE A 89 3.67 15.57 1.60
C ILE A 89 2.90 16.63 0.84
N TYR A 90 3.61 17.43 0.09
CA TYR A 90 3.07 18.57 -0.67
C TYR A 90 2.34 18.18 -1.96
N PHE A 91 2.26 16.91 -2.31
CA PHE A 91 1.56 16.47 -3.52
C PHE A 91 0.07 16.78 -3.53
N ASP A 92 -0.53 16.95 -2.37
CA ASP A 92 -1.93 17.29 -2.22
C ASP A 92 -2.17 18.79 -1.88
N GLU A 93 -1.20 19.67 -2.09
CA GLU A 93 -1.34 21.10 -1.80
C GLU A 93 -2.51 21.76 -2.52
N SER A 94 -2.84 21.26 -3.71
CA SER A 94 -3.97 21.77 -4.51
C SER A 94 -5.32 21.17 -4.11
N ALA A 95 -5.34 20.18 -3.23
CA ALA A 95 -6.58 19.56 -2.77
C ALA A 95 -7.18 20.35 -1.60
N ASP A 96 -8.49 20.46 -1.56
CA ASP A 96 -9.20 20.97 -0.40
C ASP A 96 -8.93 20.06 0.83
N ILE A 97 -9.04 20.63 2.03
CA ILE A 97 -8.74 19.90 3.28
C ILE A 97 -9.55 18.61 3.38
N GLU A 98 -10.79 18.62 2.92
CA GLU A 98 -11.67 17.43 2.91
C GLU A 98 -11.28 16.37 1.88
N GLU A 99 -10.48 16.73 0.88
CA GLU A 99 -10.00 15.83 -0.17
C GLU A 99 -8.61 15.25 0.12
N LYS A 100 -7.91 15.74 1.15
CA LYS A 100 -6.59 15.26 1.53
C LYS A 100 -6.67 13.92 2.23
N SER A 101 -5.77 13.01 1.84
CA SER A 101 -5.56 11.76 2.57
C SER A 101 -5.16 12.04 4.02
N LEU A 102 -5.75 11.34 4.98
CA LEU A 102 -5.42 11.47 6.40
C LEU A 102 -3.94 11.25 6.71
N LEU A 103 -3.28 10.38 5.94
CA LEU A 103 -1.86 10.11 6.07
C LEU A 103 -0.99 11.25 5.51
N LEU A 104 -1.41 11.87 4.40
CA LEU A 104 -0.58 12.83 3.65
C LEU A 104 -0.70 14.27 4.17
N GLY A 105 -1.69 14.55 5.00
CA GLY A 105 -2.02 15.90 5.44
C GLY A 105 -1.35 16.36 6.74
N GLY A 106 -0.63 15.50 7.44
CA GLY A 106 -0.08 15.81 8.75
C GLY A 106 1.15 15.03 9.12
N GLN A 107 2.01 15.66 9.92
CA GLN A 107 3.15 15.01 10.52
C GLN A 107 2.69 14.12 11.69
N GLN A 108 2.98 12.84 11.63
CA GLN A 108 2.60 11.82 12.62
C GLN A 108 3.87 11.11 13.12
N ASP A 109 4.66 11.82 13.92
CA ASP A 109 5.93 11.30 14.44
C ASP A 109 5.71 10.18 15.48
N ASN A 110 6.73 9.36 15.64
CA ASN A 110 6.81 8.31 16.66
C ASN A 110 5.76 7.19 16.59
N MET A 111 4.98 7.08 15.52
CA MET A 111 4.01 6.00 15.37
C MET A 111 4.64 4.62 15.09
N ILE A 112 5.88 4.59 14.58
CA ILE A 112 6.64 3.36 14.36
C ILE A 112 7.85 3.34 15.30
N LYS A 113 7.90 2.34 16.18
CA LYS A 113 8.98 2.17 17.16
C LYS A 113 10.21 1.55 16.54
N SER A 114 10.04 0.56 15.67
CA SER A 114 11.13 -0.07 14.92
C SER A 114 10.63 -0.75 13.65
N ILE A 115 11.53 -0.86 12.68
CA ILE A 115 11.33 -1.64 11.46
C ILE A 115 12.43 -2.70 11.40
N THR A 116 12.03 -3.97 11.37
CA THR A 116 12.93 -5.10 11.12
C THR A 116 12.67 -5.60 9.71
N SER A 117 13.65 -5.48 8.83
CA SER A 117 13.57 -5.96 7.46
C SER A 117 14.30 -7.28 7.27
N ILE A 118 13.67 -8.22 6.58
CA ILE A 118 14.21 -9.55 6.28
C ILE A 118 14.35 -9.64 4.76
N SER A 119 15.58 -9.85 4.27
CA SER A 119 15.87 -10.01 2.84
C SER A 119 15.28 -8.91 1.94
N THR A 120 15.23 -7.68 2.43
CA THR A 120 14.71 -6.52 1.69
C THR A 120 15.77 -5.96 0.76
N PRO A 121 15.49 -5.75 -0.55
CA PRO A 121 16.42 -5.16 -1.50
C PRO A 121 16.48 -3.63 -1.35
N HIS A 122 17.07 -3.13 -0.26
CA HIS A 122 17.11 -1.69 0.05
C HIS A 122 17.78 -0.82 -1.01
N ASN A 123 18.72 -1.39 -1.76
CA ASN A 123 19.44 -0.72 -2.84
C ASN A 123 18.92 -1.12 -4.24
N GLY A 124 17.70 -1.66 -4.31
CA GLY A 124 17.17 -2.19 -5.55
C GLY A 124 17.61 -3.63 -5.83
N THR A 125 17.25 -4.13 -6.99
CA THR A 125 17.61 -5.48 -7.45
C THR A 125 17.82 -5.47 -8.95
N THR A 126 18.85 -6.18 -9.42
CA THR A 126 19.12 -6.39 -10.84
C THR A 126 18.01 -7.20 -11.53
N LEU A 127 17.25 -7.96 -10.76
CA LEU A 127 16.09 -8.70 -11.28
C LEU A 127 15.06 -7.77 -11.92
N THR A 128 14.83 -6.59 -11.33
CA THR A 128 13.90 -5.60 -11.87
C THR A 128 14.37 -5.10 -13.24
N GLU A 129 15.67 -4.88 -13.41
CA GLU A 129 16.26 -4.44 -14.68
C GLU A 129 16.16 -5.54 -15.76
N ILE A 130 16.42 -6.79 -15.40
CA ILE A 130 16.26 -7.93 -16.29
C ILE A 130 14.79 -8.08 -16.72
N VAL A 131 13.88 -8.03 -15.77
CA VAL A 131 12.45 -8.15 -16.02
C VAL A 131 11.93 -7.03 -16.90
N THR A 132 12.29 -5.77 -16.62
CA THR A 132 11.82 -4.63 -17.43
C THR A 132 12.44 -4.54 -18.81
N LYS A 133 13.70 -4.97 -18.98
CA LYS A 133 14.40 -4.93 -20.28
C LYS A 133 14.12 -6.15 -21.16
N THR A 134 13.90 -7.29 -20.57
CA THR A 134 13.77 -8.55 -21.31
C THR A 134 12.32 -8.93 -21.62
N VAL A 135 11.34 -8.31 -20.95
CA VAL A 135 9.98 -8.83 -21.00
C VAL A 135 8.90 -7.74 -20.99
N PRO A 136 8.56 -7.16 -22.14
CA PRO A 136 7.22 -6.61 -22.35
C PRO A 136 6.13 -7.64 -22.00
N PHE A 137 6.49 -8.91 -22.02
CA PHE A 137 5.69 -10.09 -21.75
C PHE A 137 5.33 -10.27 -20.26
N VAL A 138 6.15 -9.82 -19.29
CA VAL A 138 5.81 -9.98 -17.86
C VAL A 138 4.66 -9.07 -17.45
N GLN A 139 4.59 -7.86 -17.98
CA GLN A 139 3.42 -6.98 -17.77
C GLN A 139 2.16 -7.61 -18.36
N TYR A 140 2.27 -8.20 -19.54
CA TYR A 140 1.17 -8.96 -20.16
C TYR A 140 0.82 -10.22 -19.37
N PHE A 141 1.81 -10.93 -18.84
CA PHE A 141 1.61 -12.16 -18.08
C PHE A 141 1.03 -11.86 -16.69
N ILE A 142 1.47 -10.79 -16.03
CA ILE A 142 0.88 -10.31 -14.76
C ILE A 142 -0.55 -9.84 -15.00
N GLY A 143 -0.80 -9.10 -16.07
CA GLY A 143 -2.16 -8.70 -16.47
C GLY A 143 -3.06 -9.90 -16.78
N LEU A 144 -2.55 -10.88 -17.51
CA LEU A 144 -3.29 -12.09 -17.85
C LEU A 144 -3.51 -13.00 -16.63
N ALA A 145 -2.50 -13.15 -15.77
CA ALA A 145 -2.63 -13.90 -14.52
C ALA A 145 -3.59 -13.21 -13.55
N GLY A 146 -3.63 -11.86 -13.55
CA GLY A 146 -4.62 -11.07 -12.82
C GLY A 146 -6.06 -11.33 -13.32
N VAL A 147 -6.24 -11.49 -14.63
CA VAL A 147 -7.55 -11.79 -15.25
C VAL A 147 -7.99 -13.23 -15.01
N ILE A 148 -7.06 -14.18 -15.05
CA ILE A 148 -7.38 -15.62 -14.90
C ILE A 148 -7.58 -16.00 -13.43
N GLY A 149 -7.02 -15.24 -12.47
CA GLY A 149 -7.10 -15.47 -11.03
C GLY A 149 -6.70 -16.90 -10.65
N THR A 150 -5.56 -17.09 -10.02
CA THR A 150 -5.24 -18.37 -9.41
C THR A 150 -5.62 -18.35 -7.94
N ASP A 151 -5.96 -19.50 -7.36
CA ASP A 151 -6.29 -19.63 -5.93
C ASP A 151 -5.09 -19.24 -5.02
N PHE A 152 -3.92 -18.99 -5.60
CA PHE A 152 -2.69 -18.63 -4.92
C PHE A 152 -2.31 -17.15 -4.99
N TYR A 153 -2.87 -16.38 -5.93
CA TYR A 153 -2.52 -14.95 -6.10
C TYR A 153 -3.78 -14.14 -6.31
N ASP A 154 -4.11 -13.35 -5.31
CA ASP A 154 -5.09 -12.30 -5.42
C ASP A 154 -4.40 -11.03 -5.93
N PHE A 155 -4.58 -10.75 -7.23
CA PHE A 155 -4.15 -9.48 -7.81
C PHE A 155 -5.24 -8.46 -7.53
N ASP A 156 -5.06 -7.73 -6.44
CA ASP A 156 -5.92 -6.61 -6.09
C ASP A 156 -5.72 -5.46 -7.11
N LEU A 157 -6.68 -5.27 -7.98
CA LEU A 157 -6.69 -4.26 -9.04
C LEU A 157 -7.72 -3.15 -8.79
N ASP A 158 -8.26 -3.05 -7.58
CA ASP A 158 -9.31 -2.10 -7.22
C ASP A 158 -8.90 -0.64 -7.48
N GLN A 159 -7.62 -0.31 -7.34
CA GLN A 159 -7.12 1.04 -7.61
C GLN A 159 -7.21 1.47 -9.09
N TRP A 160 -7.36 0.52 -10.01
CA TRP A 160 -7.58 0.80 -11.45
C TRP A 160 -9.05 0.63 -11.86
N GLY A 161 -9.97 0.46 -10.88
CA GLY A 161 -11.40 0.35 -11.13
C GLY A 161 -11.90 -1.04 -11.47
N PHE A 162 -11.07 -2.06 -11.35
CA PHE A 162 -11.48 -3.44 -11.51
C PHE A 162 -11.99 -3.97 -10.16
N LEU A 163 -13.30 -3.90 -9.95
CA LEU A 163 -13.92 -4.39 -8.71
C LEU A 163 -14.25 -5.87 -8.82
N ARG A 164 -13.93 -6.65 -7.79
CA ARG A 164 -14.48 -7.99 -7.63
C ARG A 164 -15.98 -7.91 -7.32
N LYS A 165 -16.79 -8.50 -8.18
CA LYS A 165 -18.20 -8.72 -7.90
C LYS A 165 -18.34 -10.00 -7.05
N ASN A 166 -18.62 -9.82 -5.75
CA ASN A 166 -19.11 -10.88 -4.85
C ASN A 166 -18.36 -12.22 -4.93
N ASN A 167 -17.06 -12.27 -4.70
CA ASN A 167 -16.23 -13.49 -4.77
C ASN A 167 -16.22 -14.22 -6.13
N GLU A 168 -16.73 -13.60 -7.17
CA GLU A 168 -16.64 -14.17 -8.51
C GLU A 168 -15.28 -13.85 -9.13
N ARG A 169 -14.64 -14.84 -9.73
CA ARG A 169 -13.40 -14.71 -10.48
C ARG A 169 -13.63 -13.79 -11.69
N TRP A 170 -12.65 -12.99 -12.02
CA TRP A 170 -12.62 -12.23 -13.26
C TRP A 170 -12.69 -13.21 -14.44
N LEU A 171 -13.74 -13.18 -15.22
CA LEU A 171 -13.87 -13.78 -16.55
C LEU A 171 -13.87 -12.70 -17.60
#